data_353be1f6a374a9a31d3e4880135bbe5e
#
_entry.id   353be1f6a374a9a31d3e4880135bbe5e
#
_cell.length_a   1.000
_cell.length_b   1.000
_cell.length_c   1.000
_cell.angle_alpha   90.00
_cell.angle_beta   90.00
_cell.angle_gamma   90.00
#
_symmetry.space_group_name_H-M   'P 1'
#
loop_
_entity.id
_entity.type
_entity.pdbx_description
1 polymer ?
#
loop_
_entity_poly.entity_id
_entity_poly.type
_entity_poly.pdbx_seq_one_letter_code
_entity_poly.pdbx_strand_id
1 'polypeptide(L)'
;MLTGYLPLFLAIIVADDCIEDYRIGYKNILVTKRGKNKYFALNMLKSFTVSFLILVIPLLLNLLMVHIVFAGGTYLFIDPESIKVIPSMAEQLSHPMFYNLLCIFLFSFVGAFLGSGATALAMAFPNRFILYPLDFILWYIPVSYTHLRAHET
;
A
#
# COMPACT_ATOMS: atom_id res chain seq x y z
N MET A 1 3.37 9.16 10.85
CA MET A 1 4.69 9.25 10.20
C MET A 1 5.09 8.04 9.36
N LEU A 2 4.76 6.80 9.75
CA LEU A 2 5.11 5.59 8.98
C LEU A 2 4.50 5.53 7.56
N THR A 3 3.30 6.05 7.38
CA THR A 3 2.59 6.06 6.09
C THR A 3 3.27 6.89 5.00
N GLY A 4 4.07 7.90 5.38
CA GLY A 4 4.81 8.73 4.42
C GLY A 4 5.95 7.99 3.70
N TYR A 5 6.53 6.97 4.34
CA TYR A 5 7.64 6.19 3.76
C TYR A 5 7.19 4.89 3.09
N LEU A 6 5.89 4.57 3.16
CA LEU A 6 5.34 3.34 2.62
C LEU A 6 5.65 3.13 1.12
N PRO A 7 5.51 4.12 0.23
CA PRO A 7 5.85 3.95 -1.18
C PRO A 7 7.32 3.61 -1.39
N LEU A 8 8.21 4.26 -0.64
CA LEU A 8 9.65 4.00 -0.72
C LEU A 8 9.98 2.55 -0.32
N PHE A 9 9.37 2.03 0.75
CA PHE A 9 9.54 0.63 1.14
C PHE A 9 9.04 -0.34 0.07
N LEU A 10 7.87 -0.06 -0.52
CA LEU A 10 7.33 -0.88 -1.59
C LEU A 10 8.20 -0.81 -2.85
N ALA A 11 8.72 0.38 -3.20
CA ALA A 11 9.64 0.54 -4.33
C ALA A 11 10.92 -0.29 -4.14
N ILE A 12 11.51 -0.27 -2.95
CA ILE A 12 12.72 -1.05 -2.65
C ILE A 12 12.44 -2.56 -2.76
N ILE A 13 11.31 -3.05 -2.25
CA ILE A 13 11.02 -4.48 -2.20
C ILE A 13 10.61 -5.02 -3.58
N VAL A 14 9.85 -4.25 -4.35
CA VAL A 14 9.14 -4.78 -5.53
C VAL A 14 9.75 -4.29 -6.85
N ALA A 15 10.25 -3.05 -6.89
CA ALA A 15 10.77 -2.47 -8.11
C ALA A 15 12.25 -2.82 -8.36
N ASP A 16 12.99 -3.18 -7.32
CA ASP A 16 14.42 -3.49 -7.42
C ASP A 16 14.69 -4.70 -8.31
N ASP A 17 13.86 -5.73 -8.25
CA ASP A 17 13.93 -6.90 -9.14
C ASP A 17 13.94 -6.50 -10.62
N CYS A 18 13.10 -5.53 -11.00
CA CYS A 18 13.01 -5.07 -12.39
C CYS A 18 14.25 -4.30 -12.83
N ILE A 19 14.89 -3.57 -11.92
CA ILE A 19 16.15 -2.85 -12.18
C ILE A 19 17.28 -3.86 -12.35
N GLU A 20 17.31 -4.89 -11.54
CA GLU A 20 18.32 -5.96 -11.60
C GLU A 20 18.20 -6.76 -12.90
N ASP A 21 16.99 -7.14 -13.29
CA ASP A 21 16.71 -7.80 -14.58
C ASP A 21 17.21 -6.96 -15.77
N TYR A 22 17.10 -5.63 -15.68
CA TYR A 22 17.64 -4.73 -16.69
C TYR A 22 19.17 -4.72 -16.68
N ARG A 23 19.79 -4.64 -15.51
CA ARG A 23 21.24 -4.51 -15.34
C ARG A 23 22.01 -5.75 -15.82
N ILE A 24 21.47 -6.94 -15.55
CA ILE A 24 22.07 -8.22 -16.01
C ILE A 24 21.69 -8.59 -17.44
N GLY A 25 20.87 -7.78 -18.13
CA GLY A 25 20.43 -8.05 -19.51
C GLY A 25 19.35 -9.13 -19.63
N TYR A 26 18.88 -9.69 -18.53
CA TYR A 26 17.87 -10.75 -18.50
C TYR A 26 16.53 -10.29 -19.08
N LYS A 27 16.20 -9.01 -18.94
CA LYS A 27 15.03 -8.38 -19.57
C LYS A 27 14.96 -8.67 -21.07
N ASN A 28 16.09 -8.58 -21.79
CA ASN A 28 16.11 -8.78 -23.24
C ASN A 28 15.75 -10.21 -23.64
N ILE A 29 16.21 -11.20 -22.86
CA ILE A 29 15.89 -12.61 -23.05
C ILE A 29 14.40 -12.87 -22.78
N LEU A 30 13.85 -12.30 -21.74
CA LEU A 30 12.44 -12.47 -21.40
C LEU A 30 11.51 -11.78 -22.40
N VAL A 31 11.87 -10.59 -22.86
CA VAL A 31 11.09 -9.83 -23.85
C VAL A 31 11.08 -10.57 -25.20
N THR A 32 12.21 -11.14 -25.63
CA THR A 32 12.28 -11.94 -26.88
C THR A 32 11.45 -13.22 -26.79
N LYS A 33 11.47 -13.90 -25.64
CA LYS A 33 10.72 -15.17 -25.48
C LYS A 33 9.22 -14.98 -25.28
N ARG A 34 8.79 -13.95 -24.51
CA ARG A 34 7.40 -13.79 -24.08
C ARG A 34 6.67 -12.62 -24.75
N GLY A 35 7.40 -11.76 -25.43
CA GLY A 35 6.88 -10.51 -25.98
C GLY A 35 6.81 -9.39 -24.92
N LYS A 36 6.99 -8.14 -25.37
CA LYS A 36 7.08 -6.96 -24.52
C LYS A 36 5.84 -6.77 -23.62
N ASN A 37 4.64 -6.92 -24.19
CA ASN A 37 3.39 -6.68 -23.46
C ASN A 37 3.15 -7.72 -22.36
N LYS A 38 3.46 -9.00 -22.62
CA LYS A 38 3.32 -10.06 -21.61
C LYS A 38 4.33 -9.88 -20.48
N TYR A 39 5.57 -9.51 -20.80
CA TYR A 39 6.60 -9.22 -19.80
C TYR A 39 6.15 -8.08 -18.87
N PHE A 40 5.67 -6.97 -19.45
CA PHE A 40 5.15 -5.84 -18.70
C PHE A 40 3.98 -6.25 -17.78
N ALA A 41 2.95 -6.89 -18.33
CA ALA A 41 1.78 -7.30 -17.58
C ALA A 41 2.10 -8.26 -16.43
N LEU A 42 3.00 -9.24 -16.65
CA LEU A 42 3.40 -10.19 -15.62
C LEU A 42 4.16 -9.52 -14.47
N ASN A 43 5.06 -8.57 -14.78
CA ASN A 43 5.78 -7.83 -13.73
C ASN A 43 4.85 -6.93 -12.93
N MET A 44 3.91 -6.25 -13.60
CA MET A 44 2.89 -5.45 -12.91
C MET A 44 2.02 -6.31 -11.99
N LEU A 45 1.56 -7.47 -12.48
CA LEU A 45 0.74 -8.39 -11.69
C LEU A 45 1.53 -8.98 -10.51
N LYS A 46 2.80 -9.38 -10.73
CA LYS A 46 3.71 -9.84 -9.67
C LYS A 46 3.85 -8.79 -8.59
N SER A 47 4.17 -7.56 -8.99
CA SER A 47 4.37 -6.43 -8.07
C SER A 47 3.12 -6.09 -7.28
N PHE A 48 1.97 -6.08 -7.94
CA PHE A 48 0.68 -5.87 -7.30
C PHE A 48 0.41 -6.93 -6.23
N THR A 49 0.57 -8.21 -6.58
CA THR A 49 0.31 -9.32 -5.66
C THR A 49 1.27 -9.32 -4.48
N VAL A 50 2.56 -9.10 -4.71
CA VAL A 50 3.57 -9.07 -3.65
C VAL A 50 3.33 -7.89 -2.70
N SER A 51 3.08 -6.68 -3.22
CA SER A 51 2.78 -5.50 -2.41
C SER A 51 1.50 -5.68 -1.59
N PHE A 52 0.46 -6.29 -2.19
CA PHE A 52 -0.77 -6.62 -1.48
C PHE A 52 -0.52 -7.57 -0.31
N LEU A 53 0.20 -8.67 -0.53
CA LEU A 53 0.48 -9.67 0.51
C LEU A 53 1.36 -9.12 1.63
N ILE A 54 2.38 -8.32 1.30
CA ILE A 54 3.26 -7.69 2.29
C ILE A 54 2.50 -6.77 3.24
N LEU A 55 1.43 -6.12 2.78
CA LEU A 55 0.61 -5.24 3.61
C LEU A 55 -0.50 -5.99 4.33
N VAL A 56 -1.23 -6.87 3.62
CA VAL A 56 -2.40 -7.53 4.20
C VAL A 56 -2.03 -8.52 5.31
N ILE A 57 -0.93 -9.28 5.14
CA ILE A 57 -0.56 -10.32 6.12
C ILE A 57 -0.23 -9.72 7.49
N PRO A 58 0.67 -8.72 7.63
CA PRO A 58 0.96 -8.13 8.94
C PRO A 58 -0.25 -7.45 9.58
N LEU A 59 -1.11 -6.80 8.77
CA LEU A 59 -2.30 -6.13 9.28
C LEU A 59 -3.34 -7.14 9.80
N LEU A 60 -3.53 -8.27 9.11
CA LEU A 60 -4.38 -9.35 9.58
C LEU A 60 -3.82 -10.02 10.85
N LEU A 61 -2.51 -10.24 10.92
CA LEU A 61 -1.86 -10.75 12.13
C LEU A 61 -2.03 -9.78 13.30
N ASN A 62 -1.89 -8.48 13.06
CA ASN A 62 -2.13 -7.46 14.08
C ASN A 62 -3.59 -7.50 14.57
N LEU A 63 -4.56 -7.55 13.65
CA LEU A 63 -5.98 -7.66 14.00
C LEU A 63 -6.26 -8.91 14.84
N LEU A 64 -5.68 -10.05 14.46
CA LEU A 64 -5.81 -11.31 15.18
C LEU A 64 -5.21 -11.22 16.59
N MET A 65 -4.01 -10.64 16.72
CA MET A 65 -3.36 -10.44 18.02
C MET A 65 -4.19 -9.52 18.92
N VAL A 66 -4.70 -8.42 18.40
CA VAL A 66 -5.58 -7.52 19.15
C VAL A 66 -6.83 -8.26 19.62
N HIS A 67 -7.42 -9.08 18.75
CA HIS A 67 -8.63 -9.84 19.10
C HIS A 67 -8.38 -10.89 20.20
N ILE A 68 -7.22 -11.56 20.18
CA ILE A 68 -6.82 -12.53 21.22
C ILE A 68 -6.53 -11.83 22.55
N VAL A 69 -5.76 -10.75 22.52
CA VAL A 69 -5.30 -10.06 23.76
C VAL A 69 -6.46 -9.36 24.46
N PHE A 70 -7.39 -8.78 23.66
CA PHE A 70 -8.56 -8.07 24.18
C PHE A 70 -9.85 -8.87 24.09
N ALA A 71 -9.77 -10.21 24.01
CA ALA A 71 -10.93 -11.10 24.04
C ALA A 71 -11.69 -10.90 25.36
N GLY A 72 -12.92 -10.37 25.28
CA GLY A 72 -13.74 -10.00 26.44
C GLY A 72 -13.60 -8.56 26.93
N GLY A 73 -12.76 -7.73 26.29
CA GLY A 73 -12.73 -6.30 26.54
C GLY A 73 -14.00 -5.62 26.05
N THR A 74 -14.60 -4.79 26.89
CA THR A 74 -15.72 -3.93 26.49
C THR A 74 -15.16 -2.59 26.00
N TYR A 75 -15.82 -1.98 25.03
CA TYR A 75 -15.50 -0.63 24.52
C TYR A 75 -15.90 0.46 25.55
N LEU A 76 -15.41 0.31 26.79
CA LEU A 76 -15.79 1.13 27.95
C LEU A 76 -15.34 2.60 27.89
N PHE A 77 -14.53 2.96 26.88
CA PHE A 77 -13.99 4.33 26.76
C PHE A 77 -14.66 5.18 25.67
N ILE A 78 -15.70 4.69 25.04
CA ILE A 78 -16.45 5.50 24.07
C ILE A 78 -17.59 6.16 24.82
N ASP A 79 -17.46 7.47 25.02
CA ASP A 79 -18.52 8.28 25.61
C ASP A 79 -19.79 8.14 24.73
N PRO A 80 -20.91 7.71 25.32
CA PRO A 80 -22.18 7.58 24.60
C PRO A 80 -22.63 8.86 23.90
N GLU A 81 -22.18 10.03 24.37
CA GLU A 81 -22.47 11.30 23.72
C GLU A 81 -21.71 11.50 22.41
N SER A 82 -20.48 10.99 22.30
CA SER A 82 -19.70 11.07 21.05
C SER A 82 -20.31 10.23 19.91
N ILE A 83 -21.02 9.15 20.23
CA ILE A 83 -21.74 8.31 19.26
C ILE A 83 -22.92 9.06 18.65
N LYS A 84 -23.57 9.94 19.44
CA LYS A 84 -24.70 10.74 18.95
C LYS A 84 -24.30 11.84 17.97
N VAL A 85 -23.05 12.31 18.06
CA VAL A 85 -22.53 13.40 17.22
C VAL A 85 -22.14 12.92 15.82
N ILE A 86 -21.76 11.63 15.67
CA ILE A 86 -21.32 11.06 14.38
C ILE A 86 -22.10 9.76 14.11
N PRO A 87 -23.26 9.83 13.42
CA PRO A 87 -24.09 8.65 13.12
C PRO A 87 -23.34 7.52 12.39
N SER A 88 -22.38 7.86 11.53
CA SER A 88 -21.51 6.88 10.83
C SER A 88 -20.65 6.05 11.80
N MET A 89 -20.33 6.58 12.95
CA MET A 89 -19.55 5.89 13.98
C MET A 89 -20.37 4.83 14.72
N ALA A 90 -21.67 5.05 14.88
CA ALA A 90 -22.59 4.08 15.50
C ALA A 90 -22.69 2.80 14.67
N GLU A 91 -22.72 2.91 13.35
CA GLU A 91 -22.75 1.78 12.44
C GLU A 91 -21.42 1.00 12.44
N GLN A 92 -20.29 1.70 12.47
CA GLN A 92 -18.96 1.08 12.58
C GLN A 92 -18.77 0.33 13.90
N LEU A 93 -19.35 0.83 15.00
CA LEU A 93 -19.30 0.19 16.31
C LEU A 93 -20.22 -1.03 16.42
N SER A 94 -21.27 -1.12 15.61
CA SER A 94 -22.16 -2.29 15.58
C SER A 94 -21.47 -3.53 14.97
N HIS A 95 -20.55 -3.34 14.01
CA HIS A 95 -19.82 -4.41 13.33
C HIS A 95 -18.32 -4.13 13.19
N PRO A 96 -17.57 -3.98 14.30
CA PRO A 96 -16.19 -3.50 14.28
C PRO A 96 -15.24 -4.43 13.50
N MET A 97 -15.49 -5.73 13.55
CA MET A 97 -14.67 -6.72 12.83
C MET A 97 -14.78 -6.55 11.31
N PHE A 98 -16.00 -6.33 10.81
CA PHE A 98 -16.24 -6.12 9.39
C PHE A 98 -15.57 -4.84 8.88
N TYR A 99 -15.72 -3.74 9.59
CA TYR A 99 -15.11 -2.46 9.21
C TYR A 99 -13.58 -2.50 9.27
N ASN A 100 -13.00 -3.15 10.28
CA ASN A 100 -11.56 -3.34 10.37
C ASN A 100 -11.02 -4.17 9.20
N LEU A 101 -11.68 -5.27 8.85
CA LEU A 101 -11.31 -6.07 7.67
C LEU A 101 -11.40 -5.24 6.39
N LEU A 102 -12.49 -4.51 6.20
CA LEU A 102 -12.66 -3.64 5.04
C LEU A 102 -11.54 -2.62 4.92
N CYS A 103 -11.19 -1.94 6.02
CA CYS A 103 -10.09 -0.98 6.05
C CYS A 103 -8.74 -1.63 5.71
N ILE A 104 -8.46 -2.82 6.25
CA ILE A 104 -7.22 -3.57 5.96
C ILE A 104 -7.14 -3.88 4.47
N PHE A 105 -8.21 -4.41 3.87
CA PHE A 105 -8.23 -4.74 2.45
C PHE A 105 -8.09 -3.50 1.57
N LEU A 106 -8.81 -2.41 1.87
CA LEU A 106 -8.71 -1.16 1.12
C LEU A 106 -7.31 -0.57 1.19
N PHE A 107 -6.73 -0.51 2.39
CA PHE A 107 -5.38 0.00 2.58
C PHE A 107 -4.34 -0.84 1.83
N SER A 108 -4.43 -2.16 1.92
CA SER A 108 -3.54 -3.08 1.20
C SER A 108 -3.71 -2.99 -0.31
N PHE A 109 -4.93 -2.75 -0.79
CA PHE A 109 -5.21 -2.56 -2.21
C PHE A 109 -4.59 -1.26 -2.75
N VAL A 110 -4.72 -0.16 -2.02
CA VAL A 110 -4.04 1.11 -2.37
C VAL A 110 -2.51 0.92 -2.39
N GLY A 111 -1.95 0.24 -1.38
CA GLY A 111 -0.52 -0.07 -1.36
C GLY A 111 -0.08 -0.96 -2.53
N ALA A 112 -0.91 -1.91 -2.96
CA ALA A 112 -0.64 -2.73 -4.13
C ALA A 112 -0.57 -1.90 -5.44
N PHE A 113 -1.42 -0.89 -5.58
CA PHE A 113 -1.33 0.06 -6.70
C PHE A 113 -0.05 0.88 -6.66
N LEU A 114 0.36 1.35 -5.48
CA LEU A 114 1.61 2.09 -5.33
C LEU A 114 2.82 1.23 -5.70
N GLY A 115 2.89 -0.02 -5.22
CA GLY A 115 3.97 -0.94 -5.57
C GLY A 115 4.01 -1.28 -7.07
N SER A 116 2.85 -1.47 -7.69
CA SER A 116 2.79 -1.66 -9.14
C SER A 116 3.20 -0.39 -9.90
N GLY A 117 2.84 0.79 -9.43
CA GLY A 117 3.28 2.08 -9.97
C GLY A 117 4.80 2.25 -9.91
N ALA A 118 5.41 1.94 -8.76
CA ALA A 118 6.86 1.94 -8.60
C ALA A 118 7.56 0.99 -9.59
N THR A 119 6.99 -0.19 -9.84
CA THR A 119 7.51 -1.13 -10.85
C THR A 119 7.39 -0.58 -12.27
N ALA A 120 6.29 0.11 -12.60
CA ALA A 120 6.14 0.76 -13.90
C ALA A 120 7.21 1.85 -14.09
N LEU A 121 7.49 2.64 -13.06
CA LEU A 121 8.57 3.64 -13.05
C LEU A 121 9.95 2.98 -13.21
N ALA A 122 10.20 1.84 -12.54
CA ALA A 122 11.45 1.08 -12.68
C ALA A 122 11.68 0.57 -14.10
N MET A 123 10.60 0.18 -14.78
CA MET A 123 10.69 -0.23 -16.18
C MET A 123 10.98 0.92 -17.14
N ALA A 124 10.51 2.14 -16.81
CA ALA A 124 10.78 3.35 -17.58
C ALA A 124 12.17 3.92 -17.27
N PHE A 125 12.55 3.95 -16.01
CA PHE A 125 13.81 4.50 -15.50
C PHE A 125 14.57 3.47 -14.68
N PRO A 126 15.36 2.58 -15.31
CA PRO A 126 16.04 1.48 -14.63
C PRO A 126 17.30 1.95 -13.87
N ASN A 127 17.15 2.96 -13.05
CA ASN A 127 18.20 3.53 -12.22
C ASN A 127 17.65 3.81 -10.81
N ARG A 128 18.23 3.15 -9.80
CA ARG A 128 17.83 3.28 -8.39
C ARG A 128 17.88 4.72 -7.89
N PHE A 129 18.90 5.48 -8.29
CA PHE A 129 19.10 6.87 -7.86
C PHE A 129 18.03 7.83 -8.41
N ILE A 130 17.37 7.47 -9.50
CA ILE A 130 16.28 8.25 -10.08
C ILE A 130 14.93 7.72 -9.56
N LEU A 131 14.77 6.40 -9.49
CA LEU A 131 13.52 5.76 -9.15
C LEU A 131 13.04 6.12 -7.73
N TYR A 132 13.90 5.97 -6.72
CA TYR A 132 13.47 6.14 -5.33
C TYR A 132 13.09 7.59 -4.99
N PRO A 133 13.87 8.62 -5.38
CA PRO A 133 13.43 10.00 -5.19
C PRO A 133 12.18 10.35 -5.99
N LEU A 134 12.06 9.85 -7.22
CA LEU A 134 10.91 10.13 -8.08
C LEU A 134 9.61 9.54 -7.49
N ASP A 135 9.65 8.29 -7.05
CA ASP A 135 8.52 7.60 -6.42
C ASP A 135 8.09 8.32 -5.12
N PHE A 136 9.06 8.71 -4.31
CA PHE A 136 8.81 9.48 -3.09
C PHE A 136 8.18 10.85 -3.39
N ILE A 137 8.69 11.59 -4.37
CA ILE A 137 8.16 12.90 -4.75
C ILE A 137 6.73 12.80 -5.28
N LEU A 138 6.47 11.81 -6.15
CA LEU A 138 5.14 11.57 -6.69
C LEU A 138 4.09 11.26 -5.62
N TRP A 139 4.50 10.59 -4.55
CA TRP A 139 3.63 10.33 -3.40
C TRP A 139 3.49 11.55 -2.50
N TYR A 140 4.59 12.24 -2.22
CA TYR A 140 4.62 13.33 -1.25
C TYR A 140 3.84 14.56 -1.71
N ILE A 141 3.86 14.88 -3.01
CA ILE A 141 3.17 16.04 -3.56
C ILE A 141 1.65 16.00 -3.28
N PRO A 142 0.90 14.94 -3.64
CA PRO A 142 -0.54 14.90 -3.37
C PRO A 142 -0.86 14.85 -1.88
N VAL A 143 -0.06 14.15 -1.07
CA VAL A 143 -0.26 14.09 0.38
C VAL A 143 -0.05 15.45 1.02
N SER A 144 1.00 16.17 0.63
CA SER A 144 1.28 17.52 1.12
C SER A 144 0.18 18.52 0.71
N TYR A 145 -0.31 18.40 -0.52
CA TYR A 145 -1.38 19.27 -1.01
C TYR A 145 -2.71 19.05 -0.25
N THR A 146 -3.06 17.81 0.06
CA THR A 146 -4.27 17.49 0.83
C THR A 146 -4.17 18.02 2.28
N HIS A 147 -2.98 17.95 2.88
CA HIS A 147 -2.74 18.50 4.21
C HIS A 147 -2.86 20.04 4.26
N LEU A 148 -2.31 20.74 3.27
CA LEU A 148 -2.42 22.19 3.18
C LEU A 148 -3.88 22.64 3.04
N ARG A 149 -4.65 21.96 2.20
CA ARG A 149 -6.06 22.30 1.98
C ARG A 149 -6.95 22.04 3.20
N ALA A 150 -6.60 21.05 4.02
CA ALA A 150 -7.34 20.76 5.26
C ALA A 150 -7.16 21.86 6.34
N HIS A 151 -6.14 22.71 6.23
CA HIS A 151 -5.93 23.85 7.12
C HIS A 151 -6.63 25.14 6.66
N GLU A 152 -7.12 25.20 5.42
CA GLU A 152 -7.80 26.38 4.87
C GLU A 152 -9.34 26.32 5.00
N THR A 153 -9.88 25.17 5.42
CA THR A 153 -11.32 24.96 5.69
C THR A 153 -11.60 24.85 7.19
#